data_01cff5e38e4bd2eac101275cb85efd05
#
_entry.id   01cff5e38e4bd2eac101275cb85efd05
#
_cell.length_a   1.000
_cell.length_b   1.000
_cell.length_c   1.000
_cell.angle_alpha   90.00
_cell.angle_beta   90.00
_cell.angle_gamma   90.00
#
_symmetry.space_group_name_H-M   'P 1'
#
loop_
_entity.id
_entity.type
_entity.pdbx_description
1 polymer ?
#
loop_
_entity_poly.entity_id
_entity_poly.type
_entity_poly.pdbx_seq_one_letter_code
_entity_poly.pdbx_strand_id
1 'polypeptide(L)'
;MSDEEIVQALTAVKGIGQWTAEMILMFKLGRQDVMPATDLGVRKGYSIIFNSMELATPKTILEHSQKWSPYRSFAAKYFWAVVDAKL
;
A
#
# COMPACT_ATOMS: atom_id res chain seq x y z
N MET A 1 -4.67 -19.21 -0.40
CA MET A 1 -5.37 -18.20 0.43
C MET A 1 -5.35 -16.86 -0.29
N SER A 2 -6.44 -16.12 -0.18
CA SER A 2 -6.47 -14.75 -0.71
C SER A 2 -5.67 -13.82 0.20
N ASP A 3 -5.34 -12.63 -0.33
CA ASP A 3 -4.64 -11.61 0.45
C ASP A 3 -5.45 -11.24 1.69
N GLU A 4 -6.78 -11.06 1.54
CA GLU A 4 -7.65 -10.72 2.68
C GLU A 4 -7.64 -11.79 3.75
N GLU A 5 -7.67 -13.06 3.35
CA GLU A 5 -7.62 -14.17 4.31
C GLU A 5 -6.30 -14.18 5.08
N ILE A 6 -5.18 -13.91 4.38
CA ILE A 6 -3.87 -13.86 5.02
C ILE A 6 -3.79 -12.68 5.98
N VAL A 7 -4.28 -11.51 5.58
CA VAL A 7 -4.29 -10.33 6.45
C VAL A 7 -5.12 -10.60 7.70
N GLN A 8 -6.31 -11.21 7.55
CA GLN A 8 -7.15 -11.55 8.70
C GLN A 8 -6.44 -12.51 9.65
N ALA A 9 -5.78 -13.52 9.12
CA ALA A 9 -5.04 -14.49 9.94
C ALA A 9 -3.87 -13.81 10.68
N LEU A 10 -3.12 -12.97 9.99
CA LEU A 10 -1.96 -12.30 10.59
C LEU A 10 -2.37 -11.26 11.62
N THR A 11 -3.39 -10.46 11.34
CA THR A 11 -3.83 -9.41 12.26
C THR A 11 -4.53 -9.97 13.51
N ALA A 12 -4.93 -11.22 13.49
CA ALA A 12 -5.44 -11.91 14.69
C ALA A 12 -4.31 -12.14 15.70
N VAL A 13 -3.04 -12.11 15.27
CA VAL A 13 -1.90 -12.26 16.17
C VAL A 13 -1.64 -10.92 16.85
N LYS A 14 -1.52 -10.95 18.18
CA LYS A 14 -1.26 -9.75 18.96
C LYS A 14 0.03 -9.07 18.49
N GLY A 15 -0.04 -7.77 18.23
CA GLY A 15 1.11 -6.98 17.79
C GLY A 15 1.27 -6.88 16.29
N ILE A 16 0.48 -7.60 15.50
CA ILE A 16 0.52 -7.49 14.04
C ILE A 16 -0.70 -6.70 13.56
N GLY A 17 -0.44 -5.48 13.08
CA GLY A 17 -1.48 -4.64 12.52
C GLY A 17 -1.59 -4.79 11.00
N GLN A 18 -2.52 -4.05 10.42
CA GLN A 18 -2.80 -4.08 8.97
C GLN A 18 -1.55 -3.77 8.15
N TRP A 19 -0.81 -2.72 8.50
CA TRP A 19 0.38 -2.31 7.75
C TRP A 19 1.44 -3.42 7.75
N THR A 20 1.71 -4.01 8.93
CA THR A 20 2.70 -5.09 9.04
C THR A 20 2.29 -6.29 8.19
N ALA A 21 1.00 -6.66 8.24
CA ALA A 21 0.50 -7.77 7.43
C ALA A 21 0.68 -7.48 5.94
N GLU A 22 0.42 -6.25 5.50
CA GLU A 22 0.62 -5.87 4.10
C GLU A 22 2.08 -5.94 3.69
N MET A 23 2.99 -5.54 4.57
CA MET A 23 4.43 -5.66 4.29
C MET A 23 4.84 -7.12 4.14
N ILE A 24 4.30 -7.99 4.98
CA ILE A 24 4.56 -9.44 4.86
C ILE A 24 4.06 -9.96 3.52
N LEU A 25 2.84 -9.59 3.11
CA LEU A 25 2.29 -9.98 1.81
C LEU A 25 3.21 -9.56 0.67
N MET A 26 3.65 -8.32 0.67
CA MET A 26 4.44 -7.77 -0.44
C MET A 26 5.86 -8.34 -0.48
N PHE A 27 6.53 -8.36 0.64
CA PHE A 27 7.99 -8.60 0.67
C PHE A 27 8.39 -10.02 1.06
N LYS A 28 7.54 -10.74 1.79
CA LYS A 28 7.82 -12.13 2.14
C LYS A 28 7.11 -13.11 1.22
N LEU A 29 5.88 -12.80 0.83
CA LEU A 29 5.06 -13.69 0.00
C LEU A 29 4.98 -13.25 -1.46
N GLY A 30 5.55 -12.09 -1.80
CA GLY A 30 5.61 -11.62 -3.18
C GLY A 30 4.27 -11.34 -3.82
N ARG A 31 3.25 -10.97 -3.04
CA ARG A 31 1.92 -10.68 -3.56
C ARG A 31 1.95 -9.38 -4.38
N GLN A 32 1.30 -9.41 -5.53
CA GLN A 32 1.39 -8.33 -6.51
C GLN A 32 0.26 -7.31 -6.44
N ASP A 33 -0.81 -7.61 -5.72
CA ASP A 33 -2.00 -6.75 -5.70
C ASP A 33 -2.31 -6.21 -4.31
N VAL A 34 -1.31 -5.67 -3.66
CA VAL A 34 -1.44 -5.08 -2.32
C VAL A 34 -1.22 -3.57 -2.42
N MET A 35 -2.15 -2.80 -1.86
CA MET A 35 -2.02 -1.35 -1.74
C MET A 35 -2.02 -0.96 -0.27
N PRO A 36 -0.84 -0.70 0.33
CA PRO A 36 -0.75 -0.31 1.74
C PRO A 36 -1.09 1.17 1.89
N ALA A 37 -2.37 1.50 1.76
CA ALA A 37 -2.85 2.88 1.64
C ALA A 37 -2.68 3.70 2.91
N THR A 38 -2.46 3.08 4.07
CA THR A 38 -2.20 3.80 5.32
C THR A 38 -0.73 4.16 5.47
N ASP A 39 0.14 3.57 4.64
CA ASP A 39 1.58 3.83 4.72
C ASP A 39 1.88 5.27 4.33
N LEU A 40 2.65 5.96 5.16
CA LEU A 40 2.94 7.38 4.95
C LEU A 40 3.72 7.61 3.63
N GLY A 41 4.68 6.75 3.33
CA GLY A 41 5.44 6.86 2.07
C GLY A 41 4.56 6.70 0.85
N VAL A 42 3.62 5.75 0.88
CA VAL A 42 2.64 5.58 -0.21
C VAL A 42 1.77 6.83 -0.34
N ARG A 43 1.27 7.36 0.78
CA ARG A 43 0.42 8.55 0.76
C ARG A 43 1.18 9.76 0.20
N LYS A 44 2.44 9.94 0.61
CA LYS A 44 3.27 11.03 0.10
C LYS A 44 3.56 10.87 -1.40
N GLY A 45 3.96 9.68 -1.83
CA GLY A 45 4.25 9.42 -3.23
C GLY A 45 3.03 9.63 -4.13
N TYR A 46 1.88 9.12 -3.70
CA TYR A 46 0.63 9.34 -4.41
C TYR A 46 0.34 10.84 -4.56
N SER A 47 0.49 11.59 -3.45
CA SER A 47 0.19 13.02 -3.46
C SER A 47 1.13 13.80 -4.39
N ILE A 48 2.40 13.39 -4.47
CA ILE A 48 3.35 14.00 -5.38
C ILE A 48 2.95 13.73 -6.84
N ILE A 49 2.68 12.48 -7.17
CA ILE A 49 2.35 12.06 -8.54
C ILE A 49 1.08 12.75 -9.04
N PHE A 50 0.05 12.80 -8.20
CA PHE A 50 -1.23 13.37 -8.61
C PHE A 50 -1.41 14.83 -8.21
N ASN A 51 -0.32 15.45 -7.79
CA ASN A 51 -0.25 16.88 -7.53
C ASN A 51 -1.30 17.36 -6.52
N SER A 52 -1.50 16.56 -5.48
CA SER A 52 -2.45 16.87 -4.42
C SER A 52 -1.85 17.90 -3.47
N MET A 53 -2.62 18.92 -3.11
CA MET A 53 -2.17 19.95 -2.18
C MET A 53 -2.10 19.43 -0.74
N GLU A 54 -2.92 18.45 -0.43
CA GLU A 54 -2.96 17.84 0.89
C GLU A 54 -2.54 16.38 0.79
N LEU A 55 -2.08 15.82 1.91
CA LEU A 55 -1.73 14.41 1.96
C LEU A 55 -2.98 13.56 1.69
N ALA A 56 -2.93 12.74 0.64
CA ALA A 56 -4.07 11.92 0.25
C ALA A 56 -4.48 10.97 1.37
N THR A 57 -5.78 10.76 1.52
CA THR A 57 -6.31 9.85 2.53
C THR A 57 -6.21 8.40 2.04
N PRO A 58 -6.13 7.42 2.97
CA PRO A 58 -6.18 6.02 2.57
C PRO A 58 -7.39 5.66 1.72
N LYS A 59 -8.56 6.22 2.03
CA LYS A 59 -9.78 5.96 1.27
C LYS A 59 -9.63 6.40 -0.19
N THR A 60 -9.10 7.59 -0.42
CA THR A 60 -8.88 8.11 -1.77
C THR A 60 -7.93 7.20 -2.54
N ILE A 61 -6.84 6.77 -1.91
CA ILE A 61 -5.86 5.90 -2.55
C ILE A 61 -6.45 4.54 -2.87
N LEU A 62 -7.20 3.95 -1.95
CA LEU A 62 -7.83 2.65 -2.17
C LEU A 62 -8.83 2.70 -3.32
N GLU A 63 -9.66 3.73 -3.39
CA GLU A 63 -10.62 3.88 -4.47
C GLU A 63 -9.93 4.03 -5.83
N HIS A 64 -8.91 4.88 -5.90
CA HIS A 64 -8.16 5.08 -7.14
C HIS A 64 -7.40 3.83 -7.56
N SER A 65 -6.85 3.10 -6.59
CA SER A 65 -6.01 1.94 -6.87
C SER A 65 -6.76 0.75 -7.47
N GLN A 66 -8.09 0.76 -7.43
CA GLN A 66 -8.88 -0.30 -8.03
C GLN A 66 -8.53 -0.54 -9.50
N LYS A 67 -8.23 0.53 -10.23
CA LYS A 67 -7.90 0.43 -11.66
C LYS A 67 -6.52 -0.16 -11.92
N TRP A 68 -5.66 -0.26 -10.90
CA TRP A 68 -4.32 -0.84 -11.05
C TRP A 68 -4.27 -2.31 -10.68
N SER A 69 -5.39 -2.85 -10.19
CA SER A 69 -5.47 -4.27 -9.88
C SER A 69 -5.33 -5.09 -11.19
N PRO A 70 -4.65 -6.22 -11.19
CA PRO A 70 -4.08 -6.96 -10.08
C PRO A 70 -2.61 -6.63 -9.76
N TYR A 71 -2.14 -5.43 -10.07
CA TYR A 71 -0.73 -5.06 -9.93
C TYR A 71 -0.51 -3.88 -8.98
N ARG A 72 -1.38 -3.72 -7.98
CA ARG A 72 -1.32 -2.57 -7.06
C ARG A 72 0.00 -2.47 -6.29
N SER A 73 0.65 -3.61 -6.02
CA SER A 73 1.94 -3.59 -5.34
C SER A 73 3.02 -2.84 -6.12
N PHE A 74 2.99 -2.94 -7.45
CA PHE A 74 3.93 -2.21 -8.29
C PHE A 74 3.70 -0.71 -8.17
N ALA A 75 2.45 -0.27 -8.11
CA ALA A 75 2.13 1.14 -7.92
C ALA A 75 2.63 1.63 -6.57
N ALA A 76 2.46 0.84 -5.51
CA ALA A 76 2.95 1.20 -4.18
C ALA A 76 4.47 1.38 -4.19
N LYS A 77 5.18 0.48 -4.83
CA LYS A 77 6.65 0.57 -4.92
C LYS A 77 7.08 1.82 -5.70
N TYR A 78 6.33 2.17 -6.73
CA TYR A 78 6.59 3.38 -7.50
C TYR A 78 6.41 4.63 -6.63
N PHE A 79 5.37 4.68 -5.81
CA PHE A 79 5.17 5.80 -4.90
C PHE A 79 6.33 5.95 -3.92
N TRP A 80 6.83 4.85 -3.37
CA TRP A 80 8.00 4.90 -2.50
C TRP A 80 9.22 5.43 -3.24
N ALA A 81 9.45 4.97 -4.47
CA ALA A 81 10.58 5.42 -5.29
C ALA A 81 10.51 6.92 -5.57
N VAL A 82 9.32 7.45 -5.81
CA VAL A 82 9.11 8.88 -6.05
C VAL A 82 9.49 9.70 -4.81
N VAL A 83 9.11 9.23 -3.62
CA VAL A 83 9.46 9.91 -2.38
C VAL A 83 10.98 9.92 -2.19
N ASP A 84 11.64 8.79 -2.41
CA ASP A 84 13.09 8.69 -2.29
C ASP A 84 13.80 9.63 -3.27
N ALA A 85 13.29 9.73 -4.49
CA ALA A 85 13.87 10.59 -5.51
C ALA A 85 13.74 12.08 -5.18
N LYS A 86 12.74 12.46 -4.39
CA LYS A 86 12.53 13.86 -3.98
C LYS A 86 13.42 14.26 -2.81
N LEU A 87 13.93 13.31 -2.10
CA LEU A 87 14.82 13.57 -0.97
C LEU A 87 16.25 13.78 -1.45
#